data_f28ba9f09cfd89b0a243982de695625c
#
_entry.id   f28ba9f09cfd89b0a243982de695625c
#
_cell.length_a   1.000
_cell.length_b   1.000
_cell.length_c   1.000
_cell.angle_alpha   90.00
_cell.angle_beta   90.00
_cell.angle_gamma   90.00
#
_symmetry.space_group_name_H-M   'P 1'
#
loop_
_entity.id
_entity.type
_entity.pdbx_description
1 polymer ?
#
loop_
_entity_poly.entity_id
_entity_poly.type
_entity_poly.pdbx_seq_one_letter_code
_entity_poly.pdbx_strand_id
1 'polypeptide(L)'
;METVKRSTFKLLFYLKKNEPKKNGNVPVMGRITIDGTPKTFGTKLEIDPNTWDLKHGRVQGKSTTALTTNQKLDKIRVRINKIYDDMLKDEGFATSQKVKLSFLGVGVMDDAVLKVFKEQNEDFEKMVAKGKRSSNTYYKYKVVFNHLTEFIKARYHRDDMAFRELTSDFIREFDFFLRIDKECTHNTVWVYTMPVIALADLAIKKGLIRQNPFEDYEISMQETDRSYLLKEAVEKLLFLKPSKPKYELVKDIFIFSCFTGLSYIDVKKLKWSNIQSFFDGHQWIISRRKKSDVASNVRLMEIPKRIIEKYRGITRNDFIFPVPSNATCNNHVAKLIEEAEIVTEQKVTFHTARHTFATMFLTEGSTS
;
A
#
# COMPACT_ATOMS: atom_id res chain seq x y z
N MET A 1 -9.95 -32.81 -29.84
CA MET A 1 -10.74 -32.97 -28.62
C MET A 1 -9.80 -33.47 -27.52
N GLU A 2 -9.30 -32.59 -26.66
CA GLU A 2 -8.53 -33.00 -25.49
C GLU A 2 -9.48 -33.68 -24.51
N THR A 3 -9.21 -34.95 -24.22
CA THR A 3 -9.94 -35.74 -23.19
C THR A 3 -9.66 -35.11 -21.84
N VAL A 4 -10.65 -34.42 -21.28
CA VAL A 4 -10.61 -33.89 -19.90
C VAL A 4 -10.44 -35.08 -18.96
N LYS A 5 -9.24 -35.30 -18.45
CA LYS A 5 -8.92 -36.36 -17.49
C LYS A 5 -9.73 -36.09 -16.22
N ARG A 6 -10.75 -36.94 -15.93
CA ARG A 6 -11.52 -36.82 -14.69
C ARG A 6 -10.59 -36.98 -13.49
N SER A 7 -10.56 -35.96 -12.62
CA SER A 7 -9.79 -35.99 -11.37
C SER A 7 -10.29 -37.12 -10.47
N THR A 8 -9.38 -37.89 -9.90
CA THR A 8 -9.69 -39.01 -9.00
C THR A 8 -9.60 -38.50 -7.55
N PHE A 9 -10.69 -38.69 -6.79
CA PHE A 9 -10.74 -38.33 -5.37
C PHE A 9 -11.04 -39.53 -4.49
N LYS A 10 -10.25 -39.73 -3.41
CA LYS A 10 -10.44 -40.82 -2.42
C LYS A 10 -10.17 -40.28 -1.01
N LEU A 11 -11.10 -40.52 -0.09
CA LEU A 11 -10.93 -40.26 1.34
C LEU A 11 -10.99 -41.56 2.11
N LEU A 12 -9.95 -41.84 2.89
CA LEU A 12 -9.79 -43.07 3.71
C LEU A 12 -9.52 -42.66 5.17
N PHE A 13 -10.17 -43.36 6.11
CA PHE A 13 -9.82 -43.31 7.54
C PHE A 13 -9.06 -44.59 7.94
N TYR A 14 -8.04 -44.44 8.81
CA TYR A 14 -7.20 -45.54 9.28
C TYR A 14 -6.63 -45.24 10.67
N LEU A 15 -6.14 -46.27 11.35
CA LEU A 15 -5.57 -46.16 12.70
C LEU A 15 -4.05 -45.94 12.64
N LYS A 16 -3.54 -45.03 13.49
CA LYS A 16 -2.11 -44.83 13.71
C LYS A 16 -1.63 -45.73 14.87
N LYS A 17 -1.50 -47.01 14.61
CA LYS A 17 -1.20 -48.08 15.62
C LYS A 17 0.16 -47.91 16.30
N ASN A 18 1.10 -47.20 15.71
CA ASN A 18 2.44 -46.95 16.25
C ASN A 18 2.49 -45.83 17.31
N GLU A 19 1.37 -45.21 17.64
CA GLU A 19 1.27 -44.13 18.65
C GLU A 19 0.10 -44.41 19.61
N PRO A 20 0.12 -45.49 20.41
CA PRO A 20 -0.93 -45.76 21.38
C PRO A 20 -0.88 -44.73 22.50
N LYS A 21 -2.04 -44.30 22.97
CA LYS A 21 -2.19 -43.44 24.16
C LYS A 21 -2.08 -44.28 25.44
N LYS A 22 -1.91 -43.60 26.58
CA LYS A 22 -1.83 -44.23 27.91
C LYS A 22 -3.03 -45.15 28.25
N ASN A 23 -4.20 -44.90 27.66
CA ASN A 23 -5.44 -45.66 27.83
C ASN A 23 -5.59 -46.82 26.81
N GLY A 24 -4.57 -47.13 26.01
CA GLY A 24 -4.58 -48.15 24.98
C GLY A 24 -5.28 -47.74 23.68
N ASN A 25 -5.96 -46.61 23.62
CA ASN A 25 -6.57 -46.13 22.40
C ASN A 25 -5.53 -45.64 21.40
N VAL A 26 -5.86 -45.68 20.12
CA VAL A 26 -5.01 -45.17 19.05
C VAL A 26 -5.70 -44.05 18.25
N PRO A 27 -4.94 -43.06 17.75
CA PRO A 27 -5.49 -41.97 16.93
C PRO A 27 -6.07 -42.50 15.61
N VAL A 28 -7.21 -41.92 15.21
CA VAL A 28 -7.78 -42.10 13.89
C VAL A 28 -7.25 -41.00 12.96
N MET A 29 -6.68 -41.41 11.83
CA MET A 29 -6.13 -40.52 10.80
C MET A 29 -7.03 -40.55 9.56
N GLY A 30 -7.09 -39.42 8.87
CA GLY A 30 -7.66 -39.34 7.53
C GLY A 30 -6.59 -39.20 6.46
N ARG A 31 -6.82 -39.79 5.28
CA ARG A 31 -5.97 -39.62 4.08
C ARG A 31 -6.83 -39.18 2.90
N ILE A 32 -6.50 -38.05 2.37
CA ILE A 32 -7.06 -37.50 1.13
C ILE A 32 -6.10 -37.86 0.01
N THR A 33 -6.56 -38.50 -1.04
CA THR A 33 -5.77 -38.80 -2.25
C THR A 33 -6.48 -38.17 -3.45
N ILE A 34 -5.81 -37.28 -4.17
CA ILE A 34 -6.29 -36.70 -5.41
C ILE A 34 -5.24 -36.90 -6.48
N ASP A 35 -5.64 -37.47 -7.61
CA ASP A 35 -4.79 -37.77 -8.76
C ASP A 35 -3.50 -38.52 -8.35
N GLY A 36 -3.67 -39.54 -7.48
CA GLY A 36 -2.59 -40.36 -6.98
C GLY A 36 -1.73 -39.74 -5.86
N THR A 37 -1.90 -38.46 -5.55
CA THR A 37 -1.10 -37.75 -4.52
C THR A 37 -1.79 -37.81 -3.16
N PRO A 38 -1.25 -38.52 -2.13
CA PRO A 38 -1.86 -38.65 -0.81
C PRO A 38 -1.40 -37.51 0.13
N LYS A 39 -2.30 -37.03 0.99
CA LYS A 39 -2.01 -36.18 2.17
C LYS A 39 -2.80 -36.66 3.37
N THR A 40 -2.16 -36.73 4.53
CA THR A 40 -2.76 -37.20 5.78
C THR A 40 -3.06 -36.07 6.75
N PHE A 41 -4.07 -36.29 7.60
CA PHE A 41 -4.45 -35.37 8.67
C PHE A 41 -4.99 -36.12 9.89
N GLY A 42 -4.90 -35.53 11.08
CA GLY A 42 -5.48 -36.06 12.30
C GLY A 42 -6.97 -35.71 12.42
N THR A 43 -7.80 -36.68 12.79
CA THR A 43 -9.25 -36.48 13.00
C THR A 43 -9.56 -35.97 14.41
N LYS A 44 -8.59 -35.97 15.32
CA LYS A 44 -8.75 -35.73 16.79
C LYS A 44 -9.66 -36.78 17.48
N LEU A 45 -9.90 -37.93 16.84
CA LEU A 45 -10.62 -39.07 17.40
C LEU A 45 -9.63 -40.13 17.82
N GLU A 46 -9.93 -40.84 18.93
CA GLU A 46 -9.14 -41.91 19.46
C GLU A 46 -10.07 -43.08 19.76
N ILE A 47 -9.67 -44.32 19.43
CA ILE A 47 -10.50 -45.50 19.63
C ILE A 47 -9.68 -46.71 20.03
N ASP A 48 -10.32 -47.73 20.62
CA ASP A 48 -9.76 -49.05 20.81
C ASP A 48 -9.50 -49.72 19.46
N PRO A 49 -8.23 -50.08 19.14
CA PRO A 49 -7.87 -50.68 17.86
C PRO A 49 -8.61 -52.00 17.55
N ASN A 50 -9.09 -52.72 18.56
CA ASN A 50 -9.82 -53.98 18.40
C ASN A 50 -11.24 -53.77 17.85
N THR A 51 -11.79 -52.57 17.99
CA THR A 51 -13.14 -52.26 17.52
C THR A 51 -13.17 -51.66 16.10
N TRP A 52 -12.02 -51.60 15.42
CA TRP A 52 -11.91 -50.96 14.11
C TRP A 52 -12.13 -51.90 12.95
N ASP A 53 -13.03 -51.54 12.06
CA ASP A 53 -13.20 -52.24 10.77
C ASP A 53 -12.23 -51.66 9.73
N LEU A 54 -11.21 -52.43 9.40
CA LEU A 54 -10.20 -52.04 8.41
C LEU A 54 -10.76 -51.90 7.00
N LYS A 55 -11.77 -52.70 6.65
CA LYS A 55 -12.38 -52.69 5.31
C LYS A 55 -13.23 -51.47 5.06
N HIS A 56 -14.02 -51.05 6.06
CA HIS A 56 -14.94 -49.93 5.95
C HIS A 56 -14.41 -48.62 6.53
N GLY A 57 -13.27 -48.65 7.25
CA GLY A 57 -12.65 -47.49 7.86
C GLY A 57 -13.54 -46.78 8.91
N ARG A 58 -14.20 -47.60 9.78
CA ARG A 58 -15.11 -47.19 10.84
C ARG A 58 -15.12 -48.13 12.04
N VAL A 59 -15.75 -47.67 13.14
CA VAL A 59 -15.85 -48.46 14.37
C VAL A 59 -16.97 -49.51 14.21
N GLN A 60 -16.71 -50.74 14.61
CA GLN A 60 -17.68 -51.85 14.63
C GLN A 60 -18.63 -51.77 15.83
N GLY A 61 -19.81 -52.38 15.68
CA GLY A 61 -20.80 -52.49 16.75
C GLY A 61 -21.79 -51.35 16.79
N LYS A 62 -22.74 -51.43 17.76
CA LYS A 62 -23.84 -50.50 17.97
C LYS A 62 -23.75 -49.75 19.31
N SER A 63 -22.59 -49.75 19.97
CA SER A 63 -22.39 -48.99 21.21
C SER A 63 -22.52 -47.50 20.96
N THR A 64 -22.91 -46.75 21.97
CA THR A 64 -23.01 -45.29 21.90
C THR A 64 -21.70 -44.65 21.43
N THR A 65 -20.56 -45.19 21.88
CA THR A 65 -19.22 -44.73 21.46
C THR A 65 -18.99 -45.01 19.97
N ALA A 66 -19.35 -46.19 19.47
CA ALA A 66 -19.22 -46.53 18.05
C ALA A 66 -20.09 -45.61 17.16
N LEU A 67 -21.36 -45.40 17.53
CA LEU A 67 -22.29 -44.54 16.82
C LEU A 67 -21.79 -43.08 16.78
N THR A 68 -21.42 -42.54 17.94
CA THR A 68 -20.91 -41.18 18.02
C THR A 68 -19.63 -40.92 17.24
N THR A 69 -18.70 -41.91 17.28
CA THR A 69 -17.44 -41.82 16.51
C THR A 69 -17.69 -41.89 15.01
N ASN A 70 -18.56 -42.81 14.59
CA ASN A 70 -18.92 -42.95 13.19
C ASN A 70 -19.66 -41.71 12.64
N GLN A 71 -20.56 -41.10 13.42
CA GLN A 71 -21.20 -39.82 13.07
C GLN A 71 -20.18 -38.69 12.87
N LYS A 72 -19.16 -38.63 13.76
CA LYS A 72 -18.08 -37.62 13.62
C LYS A 72 -17.25 -37.89 12.35
N LEU A 73 -16.95 -39.10 12.02
CA LEU A 73 -16.24 -39.47 10.78
C LEU A 73 -17.07 -39.13 9.53
N ASP A 74 -18.37 -39.40 9.57
CA ASP A 74 -19.28 -39.02 8.47
C ASP A 74 -19.39 -37.50 8.29
N LYS A 75 -19.44 -36.70 9.38
CA LYS A 75 -19.35 -35.25 9.31
C LYS A 75 -18.06 -34.74 8.67
N ILE A 76 -16.92 -35.38 9.03
CA ILE A 76 -15.62 -35.06 8.42
C ILE A 76 -15.66 -35.37 6.91
N ARG A 77 -16.20 -36.52 6.53
CA ARG A 77 -16.35 -36.94 5.12
C ARG A 77 -17.17 -35.95 4.31
N VAL A 78 -18.36 -35.58 4.82
CA VAL A 78 -19.24 -34.63 4.17
C VAL A 78 -18.53 -33.26 3.97
N ARG A 79 -17.84 -32.78 5.00
CA ARG A 79 -17.13 -31.50 4.93
C ARG A 79 -15.98 -31.53 3.91
N ILE A 80 -15.20 -32.60 3.87
CA ILE A 80 -14.07 -32.75 2.92
C ILE A 80 -14.57 -32.87 1.48
N ASN A 81 -15.66 -33.67 1.25
CA ASN A 81 -16.29 -33.75 -0.06
C ASN A 81 -16.77 -32.40 -0.55
N LYS A 82 -17.48 -31.65 0.30
CA LYS A 82 -17.94 -30.30 -0.03
C LYS A 82 -16.77 -29.39 -0.42
N ILE A 83 -15.69 -29.37 0.35
CA ILE A 83 -14.49 -28.56 0.05
C ILE A 83 -13.91 -28.97 -1.31
N TYR A 84 -13.84 -30.27 -1.62
CA TYR A 84 -13.36 -30.77 -2.91
C TYR A 84 -14.26 -30.33 -4.07
N ASP A 85 -15.58 -30.47 -3.91
CA ASP A 85 -16.56 -30.11 -4.92
C ASP A 85 -16.56 -28.58 -5.17
N ASP A 86 -16.51 -27.79 -4.09
CA ASP A 86 -16.43 -26.31 -4.17
C ASP A 86 -15.16 -25.89 -4.92
N MET A 87 -13.99 -26.52 -4.62
CA MET A 87 -12.73 -26.23 -5.32
C MET A 87 -12.80 -26.60 -6.82
N LEU A 88 -13.38 -27.75 -7.16
CA LEU A 88 -13.55 -28.13 -8.56
C LEU A 88 -14.47 -27.15 -9.31
N LYS A 89 -15.57 -26.73 -8.65
CA LYS A 89 -16.50 -25.77 -9.21
C LYS A 89 -15.87 -24.39 -9.39
N ASP A 90 -15.08 -23.98 -8.40
CA ASP A 90 -14.53 -22.64 -8.30
C ASP A 90 -13.21 -22.46 -9.03
N GLU A 91 -12.30 -23.40 -8.96
CA GLU A 91 -10.97 -23.30 -9.54
C GLU A 91 -10.75 -24.23 -10.76
N GLY A 92 -11.70 -25.14 -11.03
CA GLY A 92 -11.57 -26.15 -12.08
C GLY A 92 -10.63 -27.31 -11.74
N PHE A 93 -9.90 -27.25 -10.64
CA PHE A 93 -9.01 -28.30 -10.15
C PHE A 93 -8.90 -28.28 -8.62
N ALA A 94 -8.57 -29.43 -8.02
CA ALA A 94 -8.29 -29.55 -6.60
C ALA A 94 -7.01 -30.36 -6.38
N THR A 95 -6.26 -30.05 -5.32
CA THR A 95 -5.12 -30.86 -4.88
C THR A 95 -5.33 -31.37 -3.46
N SER A 96 -4.81 -32.56 -3.14
CA SER A 96 -4.92 -33.16 -1.80
C SER A 96 -4.35 -32.24 -0.71
N GLN A 97 -3.34 -31.43 -1.02
CA GLN A 97 -2.77 -30.44 -0.12
C GLN A 97 -3.74 -29.29 0.14
N LYS A 98 -4.34 -28.69 -0.92
CA LYS A 98 -5.31 -27.59 -0.79
C LYS A 98 -6.54 -28.01 0.01
N VAL A 99 -7.12 -29.18 -0.33
CA VAL A 99 -8.29 -29.74 0.39
C VAL A 99 -7.96 -29.99 1.85
N LYS A 100 -6.80 -30.57 2.17
CA LYS A 100 -6.35 -30.78 3.56
C LYS A 100 -6.23 -29.47 4.31
N LEU A 101 -5.55 -28.48 3.75
CA LEU A 101 -5.33 -27.17 4.39
C LEU A 101 -6.65 -26.45 4.64
N SER A 102 -7.55 -26.45 3.66
CA SER A 102 -8.90 -25.86 3.79
C SER A 102 -9.74 -26.57 4.86
N PHE A 103 -9.66 -27.91 4.94
CA PHE A 103 -10.34 -28.69 5.98
C PHE A 103 -9.81 -28.36 7.39
N LEU A 104 -8.49 -28.24 7.55
CA LEU A 104 -7.84 -27.91 8.82
C LEU A 104 -7.95 -26.42 9.19
N GLY A 105 -8.47 -25.58 8.31
CA GLY A 105 -8.47 -24.14 8.50
C GLY A 105 -7.08 -23.48 8.40
N VAL A 106 -6.06 -24.25 7.95
CA VAL A 106 -4.67 -23.80 7.84
C VAL A 106 -4.42 -23.10 6.50
N GLY A 107 -5.24 -23.36 5.48
CA GLY A 107 -5.18 -22.70 4.17
C GLY A 107 -5.72 -21.26 4.19
N VAL A 108 -6.35 -20.84 5.26
CA VAL A 108 -6.85 -19.47 5.47
C VAL A 108 -5.69 -18.47 5.70
N MET A 109 -4.48 -18.94 5.99
CA MET A 109 -3.34 -18.04 6.28
C MET A 109 -2.53 -17.60 5.05
N ASP A 110 -2.60 -18.32 3.93
CA ASP A 110 -1.85 -17.92 2.71
C ASP A 110 -2.62 -16.96 1.82
N ASP A 111 -3.95 -16.88 1.98
CA ASP A 111 -4.85 -15.95 1.32
C ASP A 111 -5.37 -14.85 2.26
N ALA A 112 -4.70 -14.61 3.39
CA ALA A 112 -5.07 -13.60 4.36
C ALA A 112 -4.64 -12.20 3.88
N VAL A 113 -5.55 -11.24 4.04
CA VAL A 113 -5.41 -9.86 3.51
C VAL A 113 -4.19 -9.15 4.08
N LEU A 114 -4.05 -9.14 5.42
CA LEU A 114 -2.93 -8.44 6.07
C LEU A 114 -1.60 -9.14 5.82
N LYS A 115 -1.59 -10.47 5.72
CA LYS A 115 -0.37 -11.22 5.37
C LYS A 115 0.14 -10.83 3.99
N VAL A 116 -0.71 -10.85 2.97
CA VAL A 116 -0.33 -10.48 1.60
C VAL A 116 0.08 -9.01 1.54
N PHE A 117 -0.61 -8.14 2.26
CA PHE A 117 -0.25 -6.72 2.32
C PHE A 117 1.11 -6.49 3.00
N LYS A 118 1.41 -7.25 4.05
CA LYS A 118 2.72 -7.21 4.72
C LYS A 118 3.85 -7.66 3.78
N GLU A 119 3.68 -8.77 3.08
CA GLU A 119 4.63 -9.25 2.07
C GLU A 119 4.88 -8.19 0.98
N GLN A 120 3.81 -7.54 0.48
CA GLN A 120 3.93 -6.45 -0.48
C GLN A 120 4.73 -5.27 0.10
N ASN A 121 4.50 -4.90 1.36
CA ASN A 121 5.24 -3.83 2.03
C ASN A 121 6.73 -4.17 2.20
N GLU A 122 7.06 -5.42 2.50
CA GLU A 122 8.46 -5.89 2.59
C GLU A 122 9.17 -5.80 1.23
N ASP A 123 8.46 -6.13 0.14
CA ASP A 123 9.01 -5.97 -1.22
C ASP A 123 9.16 -4.50 -1.61
N PHE A 124 8.22 -3.63 -1.22
CA PHE A 124 8.38 -2.19 -1.36
C PHE A 124 9.63 -1.66 -0.62
N GLU A 125 9.86 -2.11 0.60
CA GLU A 125 11.03 -1.72 1.39
C GLU A 125 12.34 -2.08 0.68
N LYS A 126 12.43 -3.29 0.14
CA LYS A 126 13.58 -3.73 -0.68
C LYS A 126 13.79 -2.84 -1.92
N MET A 127 12.68 -2.42 -2.57
CA MET A 127 12.75 -1.52 -3.74
C MET A 127 13.22 -0.12 -3.35
N VAL A 128 12.79 0.38 -2.17
CA VAL A 128 13.25 1.68 -1.64
C VAL A 128 14.73 1.63 -1.32
N ALA A 129 15.21 0.56 -0.66
CA ALA A 129 16.63 0.38 -0.36
C ALA A 129 17.52 0.39 -1.62
N LYS A 130 16.99 -0.08 -2.75
CA LYS A 130 17.66 -0.04 -4.07
C LYS A 130 17.41 1.25 -4.87
N GLY A 131 16.76 2.26 -4.29
CA GLY A 131 16.45 3.53 -4.95
C GLY A 131 15.42 3.45 -6.09
N LYS A 132 14.75 2.29 -6.27
CA LYS A 132 13.76 2.07 -7.36
C LYS A 132 12.35 2.59 -7.02
N ARG A 133 12.07 2.90 -5.77
CA ARG A 133 10.80 3.44 -5.29
C ARG A 133 11.03 4.53 -4.25
N SER A 134 10.05 5.44 -4.12
CA SER A 134 10.10 6.53 -3.13
C SER A 134 9.81 6.01 -1.72
N SER A 135 10.61 6.44 -0.74
CA SER A 135 10.36 6.19 0.69
C SER A 135 9.01 6.74 1.17
N ASN A 136 8.55 7.87 0.61
CA ASN A 136 7.24 8.43 0.95
C ASN A 136 6.08 7.53 0.51
N THR A 137 6.21 6.84 -0.64
CA THR A 137 5.21 5.87 -1.09
C THR A 137 5.18 4.66 -0.15
N TYR A 138 6.34 4.13 0.23
CA TYR A 138 6.43 3.04 1.21
C TYR A 138 5.80 3.43 2.56
N TYR A 139 6.14 4.62 3.08
CA TYR A 139 5.56 5.11 4.33
C TYR A 139 4.02 5.17 4.28
N LYS A 140 3.46 5.67 3.16
CA LYS A 140 2.02 5.69 2.95
C LYS A 140 1.40 4.28 3.02
N TYR A 141 1.98 3.31 2.34
CA TYR A 141 1.50 1.92 2.38
C TYR A 141 1.56 1.33 3.79
N LYS A 142 2.61 1.66 4.56
CA LYS A 142 2.74 1.25 5.96
C LYS A 142 1.65 1.87 6.85
N VAL A 143 1.32 3.14 6.64
CA VAL A 143 0.21 3.80 7.35
C VAL A 143 -1.13 3.12 7.04
N VAL A 144 -1.39 2.84 5.75
CA VAL A 144 -2.62 2.15 5.33
C VAL A 144 -2.69 0.74 5.92
N PHE A 145 -1.59 0.00 5.95
CA PHE A 145 -1.52 -1.31 6.59
C PHE A 145 -1.93 -1.25 8.07
N ASN A 146 -1.43 -0.27 8.81
CA ASN A 146 -1.79 -0.08 10.21
C ASN A 146 -3.28 0.24 10.38
N HIS A 147 -3.83 1.18 9.60
CA HIS A 147 -5.26 1.50 9.64
C HIS A 147 -6.13 0.31 9.27
N LEU A 148 -5.75 -0.47 8.26
CA LEU A 148 -6.49 -1.67 7.86
C LEU A 148 -6.46 -2.74 8.96
N THR A 149 -5.31 -2.91 9.63
CA THR A 149 -5.17 -3.82 10.78
C THR A 149 -6.07 -3.42 11.93
N GLU A 150 -6.08 -2.13 12.30
CA GLU A 150 -6.95 -1.59 13.34
C GLU A 150 -8.43 -1.74 12.97
N PHE A 151 -8.80 -1.46 11.74
CA PHE A 151 -10.16 -1.61 11.23
C PHE A 151 -10.66 -3.06 11.32
N ILE A 152 -9.86 -4.03 10.80
CA ILE A 152 -10.23 -5.45 10.86
C ILE A 152 -10.42 -5.90 12.29
N LYS A 153 -9.54 -5.49 13.20
CA LYS A 153 -9.63 -5.82 14.62
C LYS A 153 -10.85 -5.20 15.29
N ALA A 154 -11.12 -3.93 15.03
CA ALA A 154 -12.23 -3.19 15.66
C ALA A 154 -13.59 -3.66 15.13
N ARG A 155 -13.73 -3.86 13.81
CA ARG A 155 -15.01 -4.15 13.16
C ARG A 155 -15.35 -5.64 13.14
N TYR A 156 -14.35 -6.49 12.87
CA TYR A 156 -14.55 -7.94 12.69
C TYR A 156 -14.08 -8.79 13.87
N HIS A 157 -13.42 -8.18 14.88
CA HIS A 157 -12.86 -8.87 16.06
C HIS A 157 -11.90 -10.01 15.69
N ARG A 158 -11.11 -9.80 14.62
CA ARG A 158 -10.15 -10.77 14.08
C ARG A 158 -8.78 -10.12 13.90
N ASP A 159 -7.74 -10.92 13.93
CA ASP A 159 -6.36 -10.46 13.66
C ASP A 159 -6.07 -10.37 12.15
N ASP A 160 -6.80 -11.12 11.31
CA ASP A 160 -6.73 -11.10 9.84
C ASP A 160 -7.98 -11.77 9.25
N MET A 161 -8.21 -11.62 7.94
CA MET A 161 -9.32 -12.25 7.22
C MET A 161 -8.92 -12.69 5.81
N ALA A 162 -9.62 -13.69 5.25
CA ALA A 162 -9.32 -14.19 3.92
C ALA A 162 -9.86 -13.26 2.82
N PHE A 163 -9.16 -13.15 1.70
CA PHE A 163 -9.63 -12.34 0.54
C PHE A 163 -11.02 -12.73 0.05
N ARG A 164 -11.40 -14.02 0.11
CA ARG A 164 -12.73 -14.49 -0.28
C ARG A 164 -13.87 -13.99 0.60
N GLU A 165 -13.56 -13.44 1.78
CA GLU A 165 -14.54 -12.86 2.71
C GLU A 165 -14.76 -11.38 2.46
N LEU A 166 -13.95 -10.76 1.59
CA LEU A 166 -14.09 -9.36 1.22
C LEU A 166 -15.32 -9.15 0.34
N THR A 167 -16.09 -8.13 0.66
CA THR A 167 -17.29 -7.70 -0.07
C THR A 167 -17.17 -6.22 -0.43
N SER A 168 -18.07 -5.70 -1.24
CA SER A 168 -18.16 -4.26 -1.53
C SER A 168 -18.42 -3.43 -0.27
N ASP A 169 -19.10 -4.01 0.73
CA ASP A 169 -19.34 -3.33 2.00
C ASP A 169 -18.06 -3.16 2.82
N PHE A 170 -17.11 -4.08 2.73
CA PHE A 170 -15.84 -3.96 3.44
C PHE A 170 -15.10 -2.67 3.13
N ILE A 171 -14.97 -2.30 1.85
CA ILE A 171 -14.26 -1.07 1.46
C ILE A 171 -15.04 0.18 1.85
N ARG A 172 -16.38 0.14 1.83
CA ARG A 172 -17.25 1.23 2.28
C ARG A 172 -17.16 1.43 3.80
N GLU A 173 -17.15 0.34 4.56
CA GLU A 173 -16.94 0.38 6.02
C GLU A 173 -15.54 0.86 6.38
N PHE A 174 -14.51 0.51 5.60
CA PHE A 174 -13.16 1.03 5.78
C PHE A 174 -13.08 2.53 5.45
N ASP A 175 -13.73 3.00 4.39
CA ASP A 175 -13.89 4.43 4.07
C ASP A 175 -14.53 5.18 5.26
N PHE A 176 -15.65 4.64 5.77
CA PHE A 176 -16.34 5.23 6.92
C PHE A 176 -15.44 5.29 8.16
N PHE A 177 -14.71 4.21 8.48
CA PHE A 177 -13.74 4.18 9.56
C PHE A 177 -12.65 5.25 9.39
N LEU A 178 -12.13 5.43 8.18
CA LEU A 178 -11.12 6.46 7.91
C LEU A 178 -11.68 7.88 8.13
N ARG A 179 -12.95 8.12 7.78
CA ARG A 179 -13.59 9.43 7.96
C ARG A 179 -13.91 9.74 9.40
N ILE A 180 -14.49 8.78 10.11
CA ILE A 180 -15.06 8.99 11.46
C ILE A 180 -14.03 8.71 12.54
N ASP A 181 -13.41 7.52 12.52
CA ASP A 181 -12.48 7.12 13.60
C ASP A 181 -11.08 7.70 13.42
N LYS A 182 -10.67 8.01 12.17
CA LYS A 182 -9.35 8.59 11.85
C LYS A 182 -9.40 10.05 11.39
N GLU A 183 -10.60 10.65 11.34
CA GLU A 183 -10.82 12.05 10.97
C GLU A 183 -10.13 12.46 9.65
N CYS A 184 -10.04 11.51 8.71
CA CYS A 184 -9.38 11.74 7.44
C CYS A 184 -10.24 12.63 6.52
N THR A 185 -9.61 13.59 5.85
CA THR A 185 -10.24 14.35 4.77
C THR A 185 -10.53 13.47 3.57
N HIS A 186 -11.45 13.88 2.70
CA HIS A 186 -11.85 13.11 1.50
C HIS A 186 -10.65 12.64 0.65
N ASN A 187 -9.73 13.55 0.33
CA ASN A 187 -8.56 13.21 -0.45
C ASN A 187 -7.58 12.26 0.27
N THR A 188 -7.53 12.31 1.61
CA THR A 188 -6.77 11.36 2.40
C THR A 188 -7.41 9.98 2.37
N VAL A 189 -8.74 9.90 2.45
CA VAL A 189 -9.49 8.64 2.30
C VAL A 189 -9.22 8.03 0.93
N TRP A 190 -9.34 8.82 -0.15
CA TRP A 190 -8.99 8.36 -1.50
C TRP A 190 -7.56 7.80 -1.56
N VAL A 191 -6.58 8.52 -1.01
CA VAL A 191 -5.17 8.08 -0.98
C VAL A 191 -4.99 6.77 -0.21
N TYR A 192 -5.80 6.50 0.82
CA TYR A 192 -5.66 5.33 1.69
C TYR A 192 -6.49 4.14 1.22
N THR A 193 -7.58 4.33 0.50
CA THR A 193 -8.38 3.23 -0.09
C THR A 193 -7.71 2.65 -1.34
N MET A 194 -7.00 3.47 -2.15
CA MET A 194 -6.31 2.99 -3.35
C MET A 194 -5.35 1.82 -3.13
N PRO A 195 -4.48 1.78 -2.09
CA PRO A 195 -3.65 0.61 -1.81
C PRO A 195 -4.45 -0.66 -1.48
N VAL A 196 -5.63 -0.53 -0.85
CA VAL A 196 -6.49 -1.68 -0.51
C VAL A 196 -7.16 -2.24 -1.77
N ILE A 197 -7.61 -1.37 -2.68
CA ILE A 197 -8.13 -1.77 -4.00
C ILE A 197 -7.02 -2.47 -4.81
N ALA A 198 -5.84 -1.89 -4.87
CA ALA A 198 -4.70 -2.50 -5.56
C ALA A 198 -4.27 -3.85 -4.95
N LEU A 199 -4.52 -4.07 -3.66
CA LEU A 199 -4.28 -5.35 -2.99
C LEU A 199 -5.27 -6.42 -3.46
N ALA A 200 -6.54 -6.06 -3.71
CA ALA A 200 -7.51 -6.98 -4.32
C ALA A 200 -7.11 -7.37 -5.75
N ASP A 201 -6.62 -6.41 -6.56
CA ASP A 201 -6.07 -6.71 -7.89
C ASP A 201 -4.84 -7.63 -7.84
N LEU A 202 -3.99 -7.46 -6.83
CA LEU A 202 -2.86 -8.38 -6.60
C LEU A 202 -3.35 -9.79 -6.22
N ALA A 203 -4.43 -9.88 -5.41
CA ALA A 203 -5.03 -11.15 -5.04
C ALA A 203 -5.60 -11.89 -6.26
N ILE A 204 -6.22 -11.19 -7.23
CA ILE A 204 -6.65 -11.76 -8.51
C ILE A 204 -5.44 -12.33 -9.27
N LYS A 205 -4.37 -11.54 -9.42
CA LYS A 205 -3.15 -11.98 -10.11
C LYS A 205 -2.47 -13.19 -9.45
N LYS A 206 -2.62 -13.33 -8.12
CA LYS A 206 -2.16 -14.49 -7.36
C LYS A 206 -3.15 -15.68 -7.40
N GLY A 207 -4.32 -15.52 -8.02
CA GLY A 207 -5.37 -16.55 -8.07
C GLY A 207 -6.06 -16.82 -6.73
N LEU A 208 -6.04 -15.86 -5.80
CA LEU A 208 -6.69 -15.97 -4.48
C LEU A 208 -8.20 -15.68 -4.56
N ILE A 209 -8.60 -14.77 -5.44
CA ILE A 209 -9.98 -14.42 -5.78
C ILE A 209 -10.14 -14.29 -7.29
N ARG A 210 -11.36 -14.39 -7.80
CA ARG A 210 -11.66 -14.36 -9.25
C ARG A 210 -11.92 -12.97 -9.79
N GLN A 211 -12.58 -12.12 -8.99
CA GLN A 211 -12.98 -10.76 -9.35
C GLN A 211 -12.68 -9.81 -8.20
N ASN A 212 -12.55 -8.53 -8.52
CA ASN A 212 -12.33 -7.51 -7.52
C ASN A 212 -13.62 -7.27 -6.72
N PRO A 213 -13.66 -7.51 -5.39
CA PRO A 213 -14.85 -7.29 -4.60
C PRO A 213 -15.20 -5.79 -4.45
N PHE A 214 -14.31 -4.91 -4.88
CA PHE A 214 -14.42 -3.45 -4.75
C PHE A 214 -14.74 -2.75 -6.09
N GLU A 215 -15.13 -3.51 -7.13
CA GLU A 215 -15.39 -2.96 -8.47
C GLU A 215 -16.47 -1.87 -8.47
N ASP A 216 -17.49 -2.00 -7.61
CA ASP A 216 -18.59 -1.03 -7.45
C ASP A 216 -18.26 0.11 -6.47
N TYR A 217 -17.03 0.20 -5.96
CA TYR A 217 -16.63 1.27 -5.06
C TYR A 217 -15.93 2.38 -5.84
N GLU A 218 -16.65 3.47 -6.01
CA GLU A 218 -16.13 4.65 -6.70
C GLU A 218 -15.73 5.73 -5.70
N ILE A 219 -14.48 6.17 -5.79
CA ILE A 219 -13.97 7.34 -5.08
C ILE A 219 -13.00 8.08 -6.00
N SER A 220 -13.17 9.38 -6.13
CA SER A 220 -12.29 10.25 -6.91
C SER A 220 -11.65 11.33 -6.04
N MET A 221 -10.51 11.82 -6.48
CA MET A 221 -9.87 12.95 -5.80
C MET A 221 -10.69 14.22 -6.04
N GLN A 222 -11.05 14.94 -4.97
CA GLN A 222 -11.66 16.25 -5.08
C GLN A 222 -10.61 17.29 -5.43
N GLU A 223 -10.96 18.20 -6.32
CA GLU A 223 -10.14 19.37 -6.60
C GLU A 223 -9.99 20.20 -5.33
N THR A 224 -8.78 20.64 -5.10
CA THR A 224 -8.47 21.55 -3.99
C THR A 224 -7.95 22.83 -4.57
N ASP A 225 -8.54 23.94 -4.18
CA ASP A 225 -7.99 25.23 -4.50
C ASP A 225 -6.58 25.35 -3.96
N ARG A 226 -5.65 25.64 -4.85
CA ARG A 226 -4.25 25.75 -4.49
C ARG A 226 -3.91 27.23 -4.39
N SER A 227 -3.54 27.66 -3.20
CA SER A 227 -3.11 29.02 -2.98
C SER A 227 -1.89 29.36 -3.83
N TYR A 228 -1.90 30.56 -4.36
CA TYR A 228 -0.77 31.24 -5.00
C TYR A 228 -0.65 32.66 -4.44
N LEU A 229 0.49 33.27 -4.62
CA LEU A 229 0.71 34.66 -4.24
C LEU A 229 0.50 35.57 -5.45
N LEU A 230 -0.19 36.66 -5.24
CA LEU A 230 -0.29 37.74 -6.22
C LEU A 230 1.08 38.41 -6.41
N LYS A 231 1.26 39.12 -7.51
CA LYS A 231 2.51 39.83 -7.86
C LYS A 231 2.94 40.80 -6.75
N GLU A 232 2.00 41.56 -6.20
CA GLU A 232 2.24 42.49 -5.13
C GLU A 232 2.75 41.82 -3.84
N ALA A 233 2.27 40.62 -3.55
CA ALA A 233 2.75 39.81 -2.41
C ALA A 233 4.18 39.31 -2.63
N VAL A 234 4.52 38.89 -3.85
CA VAL A 234 5.88 38.51 -4.22
C VAL A 234 6.83 39.70 -4.15
N GLU A 235 6.40 40.86 -4.59
CA GLU A 235 7.15 42.12 -4.48
C GLU A 235 7.40 42.53 -3.02
N LYS A 236 6.39 42.44 -2.15
CA LYS A 236 6.55 42.67 -0.71
C LYS A 236 7.63 41.75 -0.13
N LEU A 237 7.61 40.44 -0.46
CA LEU A 237 8.64 39.52 -0.02
C LEU A 237 10.02 39.84 -0.58
N LEU A 238 10.12 40.26 -1.85
CA LEU A 238 11.37 40.64 -2.49
C LEU A 238 12.09 41.75 -1.75
N PHE A 239 11.34 42.80 -1.34
CA PHE A 239 11.88 43.95 -0.63
C PHE A 239 11.91 43.79 0.88
N LEU A 240 11.33 42.72 1.45
CA LEU A 240 11.34 42.47 2.87
C LEU A 240 12.78 42.32 3.40
N LYS A 241 13.10 43.01 4.47
CA LYS A 241 14.29 42.73 5.29
C LYS A 241 13.86 41.86 6.46
N PRO A 242 14.15 40.57 6.45
CA PRO A 242 13.70 39.69 7.51
C PRO A 242 14.26 40.05 8.88
N SER A 243 13.47 39.92 9.92
CA SER A 243 13.85 40.21 11.31
C SER A 243 15.05 39.36 11.81
N LYS A 244 15.25 38.16 11.20
CA LYS A 244 16.29 37.21 11.59
C LYS A 244 17.11 36.76 10.37
N PRO A 245 18.47 36.72 10.46
CA PRO A 245 19.32 36.33 9.34
C PRO A 245 18.98 34.93 8.78
N LYS A 246 18.51 33.98 9.63
CA LYS A 246 18.14 32.64 9.22
C LYS A 246 16.93 32.58 8.25
N TYR A 247 16.15 33.63 8.15
CA TYR A 247 15.01 33.70 7.23
C TYR A 247 15.42 34.19 5.83
N GLU A 248 16.57 34.89 5.71
CA GLU A 248 17.04 35.45 4.44
C GLU A 248 17.22 34.37 3.37
N LEU A 249 17.91 33.28 3.69
CA LEU A 249 18.07 32.15 2.76
C LEU A 249 16.72 31.59 2.31
N VAL A 250 15.78 31.40 3.24
CA VAL A 250 14.48 30.82 2.88
C VAL A 250 13.63 31.77 2.05
N LYS A 251 13.72 33.08 2.32
CA LYS A 251 13.12 34.14 1.47
C LYS A 251 13.67 34.03 0.05
N ASP A 252 15.00 34.02 -0.09
CA ASP A 252 15.66 34.02 -1.38
C ASP A 252 15.31 32.74 -2.19
N ILE A 253 15.36 31.55 -1.60
CA ILE A 253 15.03 30.31 -2.31
C ILE A 253 13.52 30.21 -2.60
N PHE A 254 12.65 30.81 -1.80
CA PHE A 254 11.22 30.87 -2.06
C PHE A 254 10.92 31.77 -3.26
N ILE A 255 11.49 33.00 -3.28
CA ILE A 255 11.41 33.91 -4.41
C ILE A 255 12.01 33.29 -5.67
N PHE A 256 13.19 32.67 -5.55
CA PHE A 256 13.79 31.93 -6.65
C PHE A 256 12.84 30.88 -7.23
N SER A 257 12.12 30.14 -6.38
CA SER A 257 11.10 29.17 -6.80
C SER A 257 9.87 29.85 -7.46
N CYS A 258 9.47 31.05 -7.02
CA CYS A 258 8.40 31.84 -7.66
C CYS A 258 8.74 32.27 -9.09
N PHE A 259 10.03 32.44 -9.41
CA PHE A 259 10.48 32.85 -10.75
C PHE A 259 11.03 31.71 -11.63
N THR A 260 11.21 30.53 -11.09
CA THR A 260 11.75 29.37 -11.83
C THR A 260 10.80 28.17 -11.89
N GLY A 261 9.76 28.16 -11.04
CA GLY A 261 8.83 27.02 -10.91
C GLY A 261 9.48 25.75 -10.37
N LEU A 262 10.73 25.80 -9.88
CA LEU A 262 11.42 24.65 -9.31
C LEU A 262 10.78 24.24 -7.98
N SER A 263 10.66 22.94 -7.74
CA SER A 263 10.17 22.43 -6.47
C SER A 263 11.25 22.51 -5.38
N TYR A 264 10.85 22.42 -4.10
CA TYR A 264 11.81 22.37 -2.98
C TYR A 264 12.95 21.37 -3.20
N ILE A 265 12.66 20.18 -3.68
CA ILE A 265 13.69 19.14 -3.87
C ILE A 265 14.62 19.47 -5.04
N ASP A 266 14.11 20.13 -6.07
CA ASP A 266 14.90 20.55 -7.23
C ASP A 266 15.81 21.72 -6.84
N VAL A 267 15.31 22.71 -6.10
CA VAL A 267 16.13 23.81 -5.53
C VAL A 267 17.21 23.27 -4.59
N LYS A 268 16.86 22.31 -3.71
CA LYS A 268 17.83 21.71 -2.77
C LYS A 268 18.97 20.97 -3.48
N LYS A 269 18.72 20.46 -4.67
CA LYS A 269 19.70 19.70 -5.46
C LYS A 269 20.33 20.49 -6.59
N LEU A 270 19.96 21.77 -6.75
CA LEU A 270 20.46 22.61 -7.81
C LEU A 270 21.98 22.87 -7.63
N LYS A 271 22.71 22.66 -8.70
CA LYS A 271 24.17 22.78 -8.76
C LYS A 271 24.57 23.88 -9.74
N TRP A 272 25.76 24.44 -9.54
CA TRP A 272 26.35 25.38 -10.50
C TRP A 272 26.52 24.75 -11.87
N SER A 273 26.85 23.48 -11.96
CA SER A 273 26.95 22.71 -13.21
C SER A 273 25.61 22.59 -13.97
N ASN A 274 24.47 22.87 -13.31
CA ASN A 274 23.17 22.94 -13.98
C ASN A 274 22.93 24.30 -14.69
N ILE A 275 23.74 25.32 -14.44
CA ILE A 275 23.63 26.63 -15.06
C ILE A 275 24.47 26.63 -16.32
N GLN A 276 23.83 26.75 -17.48
CA GLN A 276 24.49 26.72 -18.79
C GLN A 276 24.09 27.94 -19.62
N SER A 277 25.08 28.48 -20.37
CA SER A 277 24.80 29.51 -21.37
C SER A 277 24.39 28.87 -22.68
N PHE A 278 23.31 29.37 -23.27
CA PHE A 278 22.79 28.90 -24.54
C PHE A 278 23.14 29.84 -25.69
N PHE A 279 22.88 29.40 -26.91
CA PHE A 279 23.13 30.15 -28.15
C PHE A 279 22.33 31.48 -28.22
N ASP A 280 21.25 31.60 -27.42
CA ASP A 280 20.45 32.82 -27.28
C ASP A 280 21.12 33.91 -26.39
N GLY A 281 22.33 33.65 -25.90
CA GLY A 281 23.09 34.52 -24.99
C GLY A 281 22.57 34.52 -23.55
N HIS A 282 21.55 33.70 -23.24
CA HIS A 282 20.97 33.64 -21.92
C HIS A 282 21.46 32.43 -21.11
N GLN A 283 21.41 32.56 -19.80
CA GLN A 283 21.66 31.47 -18.89
C GLN A 283 20.38 30.67 -18.63
N TRP A 284 20.52 29.35 -18.63
CA TRP A 284 19.44 28.41 -18.41
C TRP A 284 19.78 27.45 -17.29
N ILE A 285 18.76 27.04 -16.52
CA ILE A 285 18.85 25.89 -15.62
C ILE A 285 18.51 24.66 -16.45
N ILE A 286 19.47 23.78 -16.63
CA ILE A 286 19.29 22.48 -17.33
C ILE A 286 19.25 21.41 -16.25
N SER A 287 18.08 20.82 -16.04
CA SER A 287 17.90 19.81 -15.00
C SER A 287 16.86 18.76 -15.39
N ARG A 288 16.82 17.66 -14.65
CA ARG A 288 15.73 16.67 -14.72
C ARG A 288 14.98 16.67 -13.41
N ARG A 289 13.65 16.71 -13.48
CA ARG A 289 12.79 16.65 -12.29
C ARG A 289 12.96 15.31 -11.60
N LYS A 290 13.31 15.33 -10.33
CA LYS A 290 13.54 14.09 -9.57
C LYS A 290 12.32 13.18 -9.49
N LYS A 291 11.09 13.72 -9.50
CA LYS A 291 9.85 12.93 -9.33
C LYS A 291 9.42 12.23 -10.62
N SER A 292 9.63 12.81 -11.78
CA SER A 292 9.10 12.33 -13.07
C SER A 292 10.18 12.03 -14.12
N ASP A 293 11.45 12.31 -13.80
CA ASP A 293 12.60 12.24 -14.71
C ASP A 293 12.43 13.03 -16.02
N VAL A 294 11.49 13.98 -16.03
CA VAL A 294 11.24 14.85 -17.19
C VAL A 294 12.28 15.96 -17.20
N ALA A 295 12.87 16.24 -18.36
CA ALA A 295 13.75 17.38 -18.58
C ALA A 295 13.01 18.68 -18.23
N SER A 296 13.69 19.55 -17.48
CA SER A 296 13.17 20.87 -17.08
C SER A 296 14.23 21.91 -17.39
N ASN A 297 14.01 22.66 -18.45
CA ASN A 297 14.88 23.75 -18.88
C ASN A 297 14.18 25.06 -18.53
N VAL A 298 14.80 25.87 -17.69
CA VAL A 298 14.23 27.12 -17.19
C VAL A 298 15.21 28.24 -17.49
N ARG A 299 14.76 29.25 -18.25
CA ARG A 299 15.55 30.45 -18.48
C ARG A 299 15.72 31.22 -17.18
N LEU A 300 16.94 31.57 -16.84
CA LEU A 300 17.24 32.42 -15.69
C LEU A 300 16.98 33.87 -16.04
N MET A 301 15.95 34.44 -15.40
CA MET A 301 15.66 35.86 -15.42
C MET A 301 16.54 36.61 -14.45
N GLU A 302 16.46 37.96 -14.46
CA GLU A 302 17.36 38.82 -13.70
C GLU A 302 17.28 38.60 -12.18
N ILE A 303 16.06 38.43 -11.62
CA ILE A 303 15.89 38.20 -10.18
C ILE A 303 16.52 36.89 -9.73
N PRO A 304 16.23 35.74 -10.34
CA PRO A 304 16.91 34.49 -10.03
C PRO A 304 18.44 34.55 -10.18
N LYS A 305 18.96 35.24 -11.18
CA LYS A 305 20.42 35.42 -11.36
C LYS A 305 21.04 36.16 -10.15
N ARG A 306 20.45 37.28 -9.74
CA ARG A 306 20.93 38.04 -8.58
C ARG A 306 20.89 37.18 -7.29
N ILE A 307 19.84 36.39 -7.14
CA ILE A 307 19.70 35.50 -5.98
C ILE A 307 20.83 34.46 -5.97
N ILE A 308 21.10 33.72 -7.05
CA ILE A 308 22.15 32.71 -7.03
C ILE A 308 23.54 33.30 -6.80
N GLU A 309 23.82 34.49 -7.35
CA GLU A 309 25.11 35.17 -7.16
C GLU A 309 25.40 35.50 -5.68
N LYS A 310 24.37 35.82 -4.85
CA LYS A 310 24.54 35.97 -3.39
C LYS A 310 25.14 34.76 -2.69
N TYR A 311 24.95 33.56 -3.26
CA TYR A 311 25.37 32.29 -2.68
C TYR A 311 26.62 31.70 -3.33
N ARG A 312 27.29 32.46 -4.22
CA ARG A 312 28.54 32.01 -4.86
C ARG A 312 29.64 31.86 -3.82
N GLY A 313 30.19 30.63 -3.76
CA GLY A 313 31.28 30.31 -2.82
C GLY A 313 30.83 30.05 -1.35
N ILE A 314 29.52 30.08 -1.05
CA ILE A 314 29.02 29.83 0.31
C ILE A 314 29.00 28.31 0.61
N THR A 315 28.68 27.48 -0.38
CA THR A 315 28.65 26.03 -0.22
C THR A 315 30.02 25.43 -0.61
N ARG A 316 30.49 24.44 0.16
CA ARG A 316 31.76 23.73 -0.14
C ARG A 316 31.68 22.79 -1.32
N ASN A 317 30.46 22.43 -1.76
CA ASN A 317 30.17 21.53 -2.86
C ASN A 317 29.62 22.34 -4.04
N ASP A 318 29.35 21.67 -5.18
CA ASP A 318 28.79 22.26 -6.38
C ASP A 318 27.33 22.77 -6.20
N PHE A 319 26.68 22.55 -5.05
CA PHE A 319 25.33 23.04 -4.77
C PHE A 319 25.28 24.58 -4.68
N ILE A 320 24.22 25.19 -5.24
CA ILE A 320 24.06 26.66 -5.19
C ILE A 320 23.61 27.11 -3.79
N PHE A 321 22.62 26.43 -3.19
CA PHE A 321 22.01 26.85 -1.93
C PHE A 321 22.23 25.83 -0.80
N PRO A 322 22.51 26.25 0.42
CA PRO A 322 22.53 25.41 1.62
C PRO A 322 21.10 25.20 2.17
N VAL A 323 20.21 24.57 1.38
CA VAL A 323 18.78 24.46 1.66
C VAL A 323 18.46 23.65 2.91
N PRO A 324 17.75 24.22 3.91
CA PRO A 324 17.33 23.51 5.12
C PRO A 324 16.34 22.36 4.84
N SER A 325 15.81 21.74 5.90
CA SER A 325 14.73 20.75 5.76
C SER A 325 13.45 21.41 5.22
N ASN A 326 12.60 20.61 4.54
CA ASN A 326 11.33 21.13 4.02
C ASN A 326 10.42 21.67 5.14
N ALA A 327 10.40 21.03 6.29
CA ALA A 327 9.65 21.50 7.46
C ALA A 327 10.17 22.86 7.95
N THR A 328 11.51 23.03 8.03
CA THR A 328 12.13 24.31 8.39
C THR A 328 11.80 25.39 7.37
N CYS A 329 11.88 25.09 6.07
CA CYS A 329 11.51 26.03 5.01
C CYS A 329 10.05 26.47 5.14
N ASN A 330 9.12 25.55 5.33
CA ASN A 330 7.70 25.88 5.49
C ASN A 330 7.42 26.74 6.72
N ASN A 331 8.10 26.45 7.85
CA ASN A 331 7.97 27.25 9.07
C ASN A 331 8.53 28.66 8.88
N HIS A 332 9.66 28.82 8.17
CA HIS A 332 10.23 30.14 7.89
C HIS A 332 9.39 30.90 6.86
N VAL A 333 8.85 30.24 5.82
CA VAL A 333 7.93 30.88 4.87
C VAL A 333 6.72 31.45 5.60
N ALA A 334 6.10 30.68 6.54
CA ALA A 334 4.97 31.19 7.31
C ALA A 334 5.34 32.48 8.10
N LYS A 335 6.57 32.54 8.68
CA LYS A 335 7.04 33.75 9.37
C LYS A 335 7.32 34.91 8.42
N LEU A 336 7.85 34.65 7.24
CA LEU A 336 8.09 35.67 6.22
C LEU A 336 6.78 36.27 5.71
N ILE A 337 5.73 35.47 5.54
CA ILE A 337 4.39 35.94 5.16
C ILE A 337 3.80 36.85 6.24
N GLU A 338 3.97 36.47 7.52
CA GLU A 338 3.55 37.29 8.67
C GLU A 338 4.32 38.60 8.73
N GLU A 339 5.66 38.60 8.61
CA GLU A 339 6.51 39.79 8.62
C GLU A 339 6.26 40.72 7.43
N ALA A 340 5.84 40.18 6.29
CA ALA A 340 5.50 40.96 5.09
C ALA A 340 4.05 41.49 5.09
N GLU A 341 3.27 41.20 6.15
CA GLU A 341 1.84 41.55 6.27
C GLU A 341 1.04 41.11 5.03
N ILE A 342 1.28 39.89 4.56
CA ILE A 342 0.57 39.28 3.43
C ILE A 342 -0.62 38.52 3.94
N VAL A 343 -1.82 38.96 3.58
CA VAL A 343 -3.07 38.26 3.90
C VAL A 343 -3.32 37.17 2.87
N THR A 344 -3.52 35.92 3.32
CA THR A 344 -3.84 34.76 2.46
C THR A 344 -4.94 33.95 3.11
N GLU A 345 -5.86 33.43 2.30
CA GLU A 345 -6.94 32.54 2.78
C GLU A 345 -6.41 31.17 3.25
N GLN A 346 -5.33 30.71 2.65
CA GLN A 346 -4.74 29.40 2.93
C GLN A 346 -3.29 29.55 3.38
N LYS A 347 -2.82 28.53 4.10
CA LYS A 347 -1.43 28.46 4.56
C LYS A 347 -0.45 28.43 3.38
N VAL A 348 0.44 29.42 3.32
CA VAL A 348 1.53 29.45 2.34
C VAL A 348 2.62 28.45 2.74
N THR A 349 2.99 27.61 1.80
CA THR A 349 4.08 26.61 1.93
C THR A 349 5.11 26.81 0.82
N PHE A 350 6.25 26.15 0.89
CA PHE A 350 7.24 26.24 -0.18
C PHE A 350 6.66 25.80 -1.55
N HIS A 351 5.67 24.91 -1.55
CA HIS A 351 5.00 24.48 -2.78
C HIS A 351 4.15 25.59 -3.42
N THR A 352 3.65 26.52 -2.62
CA THR A 352 2.92 27.72 -3.10
C THR A 352 3.74 28.53 -4.09
N ALA A 353 5.08 28.62 -3.91
CA ALA A 353 5.96 29.31 -4.85
C ALA A 353 5.83 28.77 -6.30
N ARG A 354 5.69 27.47 -6.44
CA ARG A 354 5.51 26.86 -7.76
C ARG A 354 4.14 27.13 -8.38
N HIS A 355 3.08 27.23 -7.57
CA HIS A 355 1.76 27.67 -8.05
C HIS A 355 1.79 29.13 -8.44
N THR A 356 2.45 29.99 -7.65
CA THR A 356 2.70 31.40 -7.96
C THR A 356 3.42 31.56 -9.31
N PHE A 357 4.47 30.76 -9.58
CA PHE A 357 5.13 30.75 -10.87
C PHE A 357 4.15 30.47 -12.01
N ALA A 358 3.36 29.39 -11.89
CA ALA A 358 2.42 29.00 -12.94
C ALA A 358 1.39 30.11 -13.22
N THR A 359 0.83 30.74 -12.17
CA THR A 359 -0.16 31.79 -12.30
C THR A 359 0.45 33.06 -12.89
N MET A 360 1.62 33.53 -12.40
CA MET A 360 2.29 34.71 -12.91
C MET A 360 2.60 34.62 -14.40
N PHE A 361 3.09 33.45 -14.88
CA PHE A 361 3.47 33.28 -16.27
C PHE A 361 2.30 32.99 -17.20
N LEU A 362 1.21 32.38 -16.70
CA LEU A 362 0.02 32.14 -17.52
C LEU A 362 -0.81 33.45 -17.71
N THR A 363 -0.87 34.28 -16.70
CA THR A 363 -1.59 35.56 -16.80
C THR A 363 -0.85 36.61 -17.65
N GLU A 364 0.48 36.66 -17.61
CA GLU A 364 1.25 37.59 -18.48
C GLU A 364 1.33 37.09 -19.94
N GLY A 365 1.31 35.77 -20.20
CA GLY A 365 1.32 35.22 -21.56
C GLY A 365 -0.02 35.27 -22.29
N SER A 366 -1.13 35.61 -21.63
CA SER A 366 -2.45 35.76 -22.25
C SER A 366 -2.77 37.21 -22.67
N THR A 367 -1.85 38.16 -22.42
CA THR A 367 -2.00 39.59 -22.75
C THR A 367 -1.08 40.08 -23.90
N SER A 368 -0.46 39.12 -24.62
CA SER A 368 0.39 39.41 -25.79
C SER A 368 -0.19 38.83 -27.07
#